data_96bdd98dd5f37937c578b0639fca28ea
#
_entry.id   96bdd98dd5f37937c578b0639fca28ea
#
_cell.length_a   1.000
_cell.length_b   1.000
_cell.length_c   1.000
_cell.angle_alpha   90.00
_cell.angle_beta   90.00
_cell.angle_gamma   90.00
#
_symmetry.space_group_name_H-M   'P 1'
#
loop_
_entity.id
_entity.type
_entity.pdbx_description
1 polymer ?
#
loop_
_entity_poly.entity_id
_entity_poly.type
_entity_poly.pdbx_seq_one_letter_code
_entity_poly.pdbx_strand_id
1 'polypeptide(L)'
;MNSPGLNDSKRLLRAEVVRLIIDGQTELALKLLSDYYGISEPDLKVGTVKRHRRVLACYVQNEKRIYLSKGEYITNPFVILHEYYHHLRSSELGKKRQVEKRADLFASNFISEFVTQQQSNRGGNR
;
A
#
# COMPACT_ATOMS: atom_id res chain seq x y z
N MET A 1 -22.25 16.06 17.96
CA MET A 1 -21.49 15.50 16.82
C MET A 1 -20.33 14.68 17.32
N ASN A 2 -20.27 13.44 16.89
CA ASN A 2 -19.20 12.57 17.32
C ASN A 2 -18.03 12.64 16.36
N SER A 3 -16.84 12.95 16.89
CA SER A 3 -15.62 12.83 16.11
C SER A 3 -15.35 11.38 15.80
N PRO A 4 -14.80 11.04 14.61
CA PRO A 4 -14.42 9.67 14.32
C PRO A 4 -13.39 9.21 15.34
N GLY A 5 -13.53 7.99 15.85
CA GLY A 5 -12.51 7.37 16.68
C GLY A 5 -11.26 7.05 15.86
N LEU A 6 -10.17 6.69 16.56
CA LEU A 6 -8.92 6.31 15.90
C LEU A 6 -9.12 5.19 14.88
N ASN A 7 -9.95 4.19 15.22
CA ASN A 7 -10.23 3.09 14.32
C ASN A 7 -10.97 3.53 13.07
N ASP A 8 -11.92 4.46 13.22
CA ASP A 8 -12.67 4.98 12.08
C ASP A 8 -11.78 5.80 11.15
N SER A 9 -10.90 6.63 11.72
CA SER A 9 -9.94 7.40 10.95
C SER A 9 -8.99 6.50 10.17
N LYS A 10 -8.54 5.40 10.78
CA LYS A 10 -7.67 4.43 10.14
C LYS A 10 -8.38 3.70 9.01
N ARG A 11 -9.65 3.36 9.19
CA ARG A 11 -10.47 2.72 8.14
C ARG A 11 -10.65 3.64 6.95
N LEU A 12 -10.96 4.90 7.20
CA LEU A 12 -11.12 5.89 6.14
C LEU A 12 -9.82 6.10 5.37
N LEU A 13 -8.71 6.16 6.08
CA LEU A 13 -7.39 6.27 5.48
C LEU A 13 -7.12 5.09 4.54
N ARG A 14 -7.38 3.87 5.02
CA ARG A 14 -7.14 2.66 4.22
C ARG A 14 -7.94 2.66 2.93
N ALA A 15 -9.22 2.97 3.01
CA ALA A 15 -10.09 3.02 1.85
C ALA A 15 -9.64 4.11 0.86
N GLU A 16 -9.27 5.27 1.37
CA GLU A 16 -8.81 6.39 0.54
C GLU A 16 -7.52 6.06 -0.19
N VAL A 17 -6.57 5.42 0.50
CA VAL A 17 -5.30 5.01 -0.10
C VAL A 17 -5.54 4.07 -1.28
N VAL A 18 -6.40 3.07 -1.10
CA VAL A 18 -6.73 2.12 -2.18
C VAL A 18 -7.38 2.84 -3.35
N ARG A 19 -8.34 3.73 -3.07
CA ARG A 19 -9.01 4.52 -4.11
C ARG A 19 -8.01 5.34 -4.92
N LEU A 20 -7.08 6.02 -4.25
CA LEU A 20 -6.06 6.82 -4.92
C LEU A 20 -5.19 5.98 -5.84
N ILE A 21 -4.78 4.79 -5.39
CA ILE A 21 -3.97 3.90 -6.21
C ILE A 21 -4.74 3.45 -7.45
N ILE A 22 -5.99 3.03 -7.28
CA ILE A 22 -6.83 2.60 -8.41
C ILE A 22 -7.02 3.74 -9.41
N ASP A 23 -7.15 4.96 -8.92
CA ASP A 23 -7.37 6.15 -9.76
C ASP A 23 -6.08 6.68 -10.42
N GLY A 24 -4.94 6.02 -10.20
CA GLY A 24 -3.67 6.43 -10.80
C GLY A 24 -2.92 7.50 -10.02
N GLN A 25 -3.40 7.84 -8.82
CA GLN A 25 -2.74 8.82 -7.95
C GLN A 25 -1.89 8.13 -6.89
N THR A 26 -1.05 7.20 -7.33
CA THR A 26 -0.28 6.34 -6.44
C THR A 26 0.74 7.12 -5.62
N GLU A 27 1.38 8.13 -6.20
CA GLU A 27 2.34 8.94 -5.44
C GLU A 27 1.66 9.70 -4.31
N LEU A 28 0.46 10.21 -4.55
CA LEU A 28 -0.33 10.87 -3.50
C LEU A 28 -0.72 9.87 -2.40
N ALA A 29 -1.07 8.64 -2.79
CA ALA A 29 -1.36 7.58 -1.83
C ALA A 29 -0.15 7.29 -0.93
N LEU A 30 1.04 7.19 -1.53
CA LEU A 30 2.27 6.94 -0.78
C LEU A 30 2.62 8.10 0.16
N LYS A 31 2.35 9.33 -0.28
CA LYS A 31 2.53 10.51 0.58
C LYS A 31 1.60 10.46 1.78
N LEU A 32 0.33 10.17 1.54
CA LEU A 32 -0.68 10.08 2.59
C LEU A 32 -0.33 9.02 3.63
N LEU A 33 0.11 7.85 3.16
CA LEU A 33 0.58 6.77 4.04
C LEU A 33 1.78 7.20 4.86
N SER A 34 2.75 7.82 4.22
CA SER A 34 4.01 8.19 4.86
C SER A 34 3.80 9.29 5.90
N ASP A 35 2.89 10.23 5.61
CA ASP A 35 2.50 11.24 6.59
C ASP A 35 1.82 10.59 7.80
N TYR A 36 0.94 9.61 7.55
CA TYR A 36 0.23 8.92 8.62
C TYR A 36 1.19 8.15 9.54
N TYR A 37 2.16 7.45 8.95
CA TYR A 37 3.11 6.65 9.72
C TYR A 37 4.33 7.44 10.20
N GLY A 38 4.46 8.70 9.78
CA GLY A 38 5.57 9.56 10.20
C GLY A 38 6.92 9.13 9.62
N ILE A 39 6.94 8.65 8.38
CA ILE A 39 8.16 8.23 7.70
C ILE A 39 8.28 8.95 6.36
N SER A 40 9.48 8.85 5.75
CA SER A 40 9.68 9.40 4.41
C SER A 40 8.98 8.55 3.36
N GLU A 41 8.59 9.20 2.25
CA GLU A 41 7.98 8.48 1.14
C GLU A 41 9.02 7.62 0.42
N PRO A 42 8.64 6.41 -0.03
CA PRO A 42 9.52 5.67 -0.93
C PRO A 42 9.44 6.23 -2.34
N ASP A 43 10.51 6.10 -3.09
CA ASP A 43 10.49 6.38 -4.52
C ASP A 43 9.77 5.25 -5.26
N LEU A 44 9.24 5.56 -6.42
CA LEU A 44 8.52 4.61 -7.26
C LEU A 44 9.10 4.65 -8.66
N LYS A 45 9.50 3.49 -9.18
CA LYS A 45 10.12 3.43 -10.50
C LYS A 45 9.66 2.18 -11.25
N VAL A 46 9.39 2.34 -12.54
CA VAL A 46 9.12 1.20 -13.42
C VAL A 46 10.46 0.71 -13.95
N GLY A 47 10.73 -0.58 -13.76
CA GLY A 47 11.97 -1.20 -14.20
C GLY A 47 12.25 -2.46 -13.41
N THR A 48 13.12 -3.30 -13.93
CA THR A 48 13.49 -4.54 -13.24
C THR A 48 14.82 -4.38 -12.53
N VAL A 49 14.91 -4.98 -11.34
CA VAL A 49 16.17 -5.08 -10.62
C VAL A 49 16.84 -6.38 -11.02
N LYS A 50 18.14 -6.33 -11.28
CA LYS A 50 18.92 -7.42 -11.87
C LYS A 50 18.68 -8.80 -11.24
N ARG A 51 18.47 -8.86 -9.92
CA ARG A 51 18.27 -10.11 -9.18
C ARG A 51 16.81 -10.47 -8.97
N HIS A 52 15.88 -9.65 -9.49
CA HIS A 52 14.44 -9.81 -9.22
C HIS A 52 13.62 -9.79 -10.50
N ARG A 53 14.11 -10.46 -11.55
CA ARG A 53 13.48 -10.41 -12.88
C ARG A 53 12.10 -11.04 -12.96
N ARG A 54 11.81 -11.98 -12.05
CA ARG A 54 10.56 -12.77 -12.10
C ARG A 54 9.50 -12.29 -11.13
N VAL A 55 9.75 -11.19 -10.42
CA VAL A 55 8.76 -10.66 -9.48
C VAL A 55 8.00 -9.51 -10.14
N LEU A 56 6.76 -9.30 -9.70
CA LEU A 56 5.94 -8.18 -10.18
C LEU A 56 6.50 -6.85 -9.73
N ALA A 57 7.04 -6.82 -8.51
CA ALA A 57 7.62 -5.64 -7.91
C ALA A 57 8.61 -6.05 -6.84
N CYS A 58 9.47 -5.12 -6.44
CA CYS A 58 10.34 -5.33 -5.29
C CYS A 58 10.68 -4.00 -4.64
N TYR A 59 10.97 -4.06 -3.35
CA TYR A 59 11.44 -2.91 -2.59
C TYR A 59 12.94 -3.04 -2.35
N VAL A 60 13.70 -2.00 -2.68
CA VAL A 60 15.15 -1.96 -2.47
C VAL A 60 15.44 -1.01 -1.31
N GLN A 61 15.79 -1.57 -0.18
CA GLN A 61 15.94 -0.84 1.08
C GLN A 61 16.99 0.26 1.01
N ASN A 62 18.14 -0.02 0.41
CA ASN A 62 19.24 0.96 0.33
C ASN A 62 18.86 2.20 -0.48
N GLU A 63 17.96 2.04 -1.45
CA GLU A 63 17.48 3.12 -2.29
C GLU A 63 16.17 3.71 -1.80
N LYS A 64 15.51 3.06 -0.86
CA LYS A 64 14.16 3.40 -0.40
C LYS A 64 13.20 3.53 -1.57
N ARG A 65 13.25 2.55 -2.48
CA ARG A 65 12.54 2.62 -3.75
C ARG A 65 11.78 1.33 -4.04
N ILE A 66 10.57 1.51 -4.54
CA ILE A 66 9.74 0.42 -5.03
C ILE A 66 9.93 0.35 -6.55
N TYR A 67 10.32 -0.82 -7.03
CA TYR A 67 10.43 -1.09 -8.46
C TYR A 67 9.24 -1.91 -8.92
N LEU A 68 8.60 -1.47 -10.00
CA LEU A 68 7.49 -2.18 -10.62
C LEU A 68 7.99 -2.74 -11.95
N SER A 69 7.80 -4.04 -12.20
CA SER A 69 8.27 -4.68 -13.43
C SER A 69 7.54 -4.15 -14.67
N LYS A 70 6.31 -3.67 -14.49
CA LYS A 70 5.50 -3.10 -15.58
C LYS A 70 4.77 -1.86 -15.08
N GLY A 71 4.54 -0.90 -15.97
CA GLY A 71 3.82 0.33 -15.63
C GLY A 71 2.40 0.08 -15.16
N GLU A 72 1.75 -0.97 -15.65
CA GLU A 72 0.37 -1.28 -15.25
C GLU A 72 0.21 -1.58 -13.76
N TYR A 73 1.28 -2.01 -13.09
CA TYR A 73 1.21 -2.31 -11.65
C TYR A 73 1.13 -1.06 -10.78
N ILE A 74 1.34 0.12 -11.36
CA ILE A 74 1.26 1.36 -10.58
C ILE A 74 -0.15 1.61 -10.03
N THR A 75 -1.16 1.05 -10.67
CA THR A 75 -2.55 1.16 -10.22
C THR A 75 -3.07 -0.10 -9.53
N ASN A 76 -2.17 -0.99 -9.14
CA ASN A 76 -2.53 -2.23 -8.46
C ASN A 76 -2.31 -2.07 -6.95
N PRO A 77 -3.39 -1.91 -6.15
CA PRO A 77 -3.23 -1.67 -4.71
C PRO A 77 -2.50 -2.76 -3.97
N PHE A 78 -2.73 -4.03 -4.32
CA PHE A 78 -2.07 -5.13 -3.63
C PHE A 78 -0.56 -5.07 -3.80
N VAL A 79 -0.10 -4.87 -5.04
CA VAL A 79 1.32 -4.80 -5.35
C VAL A 79 1.97 -3.61 -4.64
N ILE A 80 1.38 -2.43 -4.77
CA ILE A 80 1.91 -1.20 -4.16
C ILE A 80 1.98 -1.31 -2.63
N LEU A 81 0.90 -1.77 -2.01
CA LEU A 81 0.82 -1.85 -0.55
C LEU A 81 1.71 -2.94 0.02
N HIS A 82 1.86 -4.06 -0.68
CA HIS A 82 2.79 -5.11 -0.29
C HIS A 82 4.23 -4.56 -0.22
N GLU A 83 4.65 -3.85 -1.27
CA GLU A 83 6.00 -3.28 -1.29
C GLU A 83 6.14 -2.11 -0.30
N TYR A 84 5.07 -1.33 -0.11
CA TYR A 84 5.10 -0.27 0.90
C TYR A 84 5.31 -0.85 2.31
N TYR A 85 4.75 -2.02 2.60
CA TYR A 85 4.98 -2.69 3.88
C TYR A 85 6.48 -2.92 4.12
N HIS A 86 7.20 -3.36 3.10
CA HIS A 86 8.65 -3.55 3.23
C HIS A 86 9.36 -2.24 3.51
N HIS A 87 8.90 -1.15 2.93
CA HIS A 87 9.44 0.19 3.24
C HIS A 87 9.15 0.59 4.68
N LEU A 88 7.91 0.41 5.11
CA LEU A 88 7.45 0.76 6.45
C LEU A 88 8.18 -0.05 7.52
N ARG A 89 8.43 -1.31 7.26
CA ARG A 89 9.07 -2.25 8.18
C ARG A 89 10.47 -2.65 7.73
N SER A 90 11.22 -1.72 7.18
CA SER A 90 12.54 -2.01 6.61
C SER A 90 13.54 -2.53 7.63
N SER A 91 13.33 -2.28 8.92
CA SER A 91 14.17 -2.81 9.99
C SER A 91 13.61 -4.10 10.61
N GLU A 92 12.50 -4.62 10.10
CA GLU A 92 11.88 -5.80 10.66
C GLU A 92 12.77 -7.03 10.48
N LEU A 93 12.98 -7.77 11.58
CA LEU A 93 13.72 -9.02 11.58
C LEU A 93 12.75 -10.19 11.54
N GLY A 94 13.18 -11.28 10.96
CA GLY A 94 12.38 -12.48 10.89
C GLY A 94 12.64 -13.26 9.62
N LYS A 95 12.02 -14.44 9.54
CA LYS A 95 12.12 -15.27 8.37
C LYS A 95 11.40 -14.59 7.19
N LYS A 96 12.02 -14.60 6.03
CA LYS A 96 11.49 -13.99 4.81
C LYS A 96 10.03 -14.40 4.56
N ARG A 97 9.71 -15.67 4.71
CA ARG A 97 8.37 -16.19 4.50
C ARG A 97 7.33 -15.53 5.39
N GLN A 98 7.67 -15.29 6.65
CA GLN A 98 6.75 -14.65 7.60
C GLN A 98 6.59 -13.17 7.31
N VAL A 99 7.67 -12.50 6.92
CA VAL A 99 7.62 -11.09 6.54
C VAL A 99 6.73 -10.91 5.31
N GLU A 100 6.86 -11.80 4.32
CA GLU A 100 6.01 -11.76 3.13
C GLU A 100 4.54 -11.97 3.46
N LYS A 101 4.22 -12.88 4.38
CA LYS A 101 2.85 -13.09 4.83
C LYS A 101 2.26 -11.84 5.49
N ARG A 102 3.07 -11.14 6.30
CA ARG A 102 2.63 -9.90 6.94
C ARG A 102 2.42 -8.79 5.91
N ALA A 103 3.26 -8.73 4.88
CA ALA A 103 3.09 -7.77 3.80
C ALA A 103 1.79 -8.04 3.02
N ASP A 104 1.50 -9.31 2.75
CA ASP A 104 0.24 -9.70 2.10
C ASP A 104 -0.96 -9.30 2.95
N LEU A 105 -0.89 -9.56 4.25
CA LEU A 105 -1.97 -9.22 5.16
C LEU A 105 -2.19 -7.71 5.26
N PHE A 106 -1.11 -6.96 5.32
CA PHE A 106 -1.17 -5.50 5.32
C PHE A 106 -1.93 -4.99 4.09
N ALA A 107 -1.54 -5.44 2.90
CA ALA A 107 -2.20 -5.05 1.66
C ALA A 107 -3.66 -5.49 1.63
N SER A 108 -3.94 -6.72 2.05
CA SER A 108 -5.29 -7.27 2.06
C SER A 108 -6.22 -6.51 3.01
N ASN A 109 -5.71 -6.06 4.15
CA ASN A 109 -6.50 -5.28 5.10
C ASN A 109 -6.93 -3.94 4.51
N PHE A 110 -6.05 -3.27 3.76
CA PHE A 110 -6.40 -2.03 3.08
C PHE A 110 -7.51 -2.27 2.04
N ILE A 111 -7.34 -3.29 1.22
CA ILE A 111 -8.28 -3.62 0.14
C ILE A 111 -9.62 -4.04 0.72
N SER A 112 -9.62 -4.84 1.79
CA SER A 112 -10.84 -5.26 2.46
C SER A 112 -11.63 -4.05 2.96
N GLU A 113 -10.95 -3.07 3.53
CA GLU A 113 -11.60 -1.87 4.03
C GLU A 113 -12.20 -1.05 2.89
N PHE A 114 -11.49 -0.96 1.76
CA PHE A 114 -12.00 -0.28 0.57
C PHE A 114 -13.28 -0.95 0.06
N VAL A 115 -13.27 -2.27 -0.03
CA VAL A 115 -14.45 -3.04 -0.49
C VAL A 115 -15.62 -2.80 0.46
N THR A 116 -15.39 -2.83 1.75
CA THR A 116 -16.43 -2.60 2.77
C THR A 116 -17.02 -1.19 2.62
N GLN A 117 -16.20 -0.19 2.41
CA GLN A 117 -16.66 1.19 2.23
C GLN A 117 -17.49 1.34 0.95
N GLN A 118 -17.10 0.68 -0.13
CA GLN A 118 -17.88 0.71 -1.38
C GLN A 118 -19.25 0.08 -1.21
N GLN A 119 -19.34 -1.02 -0.48
CA GLN A 119 -20.61 -1.70 -0.21
C GLN A 119 -21.52 -0.82 0.66
N SER A 120 -20.98 -0.16 1.68
CA SER A 120 -21.73 0.78 2.52
C SER A 120 -22.29 1.92 1.70
N ASN A 121 -21.46 2.52 0.82
CA ASN A 121 -21.88 3.64 -0.01
C ASN A 121 -23.00 3.23 -0.97
N ARG A 122 -22.93 2.03 -1.55
CA ARG A 122 -23.99 1.52 -2.41
C ARG A 122 -25.29 1.32 -1.65
N GLY A 123 -25.22 0.78 -0.44
CA GLY A 123 -26.39 0.59 0.41
C GLY A 123 -27.02 1.92 0.82
N GLY A 124 -26.20 2.94 1.08
CA GLY A 124 -26.66 4.26 1.51
C GLY A 124 -27.31 5.10 0.42
N ASN A 125 -27.19 4.71 -0.84
CA ASN A 125 -27.70 5.49 -1.98
C ASN A 125 -29.09 5.05 -2.44
N ARG A 126 -29.76 4.24 -1.69
CA ARG A 126 -31.12 3.80 -2.01
C ARG A 126 -32.18 4.68 -1.40
#